data_26df3e9a28686566efa2033873d0087e
#
_entry.id   26df3e9a28686566efa2033873d0087e
#
_cell.length_a   1.000
_cell.length_b   1.000
_cell.length_c   1.000
_cell.angle_alpha   90.00
_cell.angle_beta   90.00
_cell.angle_gamma   90.00
#
_symmetry.space_group_name_H-M   'P 1'
#
loop_
_entity.id
_entity.type
_entity.pdbx_description
1 polymer ?
#
loop_
_entity_poly.entity_id
_entity_poly.type
_entity_poly.pdbx_seq_one_letter_code
_entity_poly.pdbx_strand_id
1 'polypeptide(L)'
;ISCDLIREGKGDVFIAGGSDSFSSLAFSGFHALHALDKNACSPFNHSTGITLGEGSGILVIESYEHAVERGAKIYCEILGSGVSSDAYHITAPRPDGEGQMSAIRRAVESSALSFDDIDYINAHGTGTAKNDEAEFLSLHTLFDGNNHLSVSSTKSMTGHCLGAAGSIEAVFSVKAIKENLVPPTIGYSDEDLKVLSEKAGNIDFIPNKSHTKDVHYAMSNSFAFGGNNASIIFSDNKHDIPDNSKNEKIYITGISKLTGTKTDEHSLNCNLTSEDYDKHGIKVAFCRKLDRFSQLQLLSGMDALADADIKIDKDNEYKTGIVIGTADGPMTEIVDFQKKAITRGTEKGSAFSFPNTVYNAAGGYLSIFS
;
A
#
# COMPACT_ATOMS: atom_id res chain seq x y z
N ILE A 1 9.94 -6.78 6.90
CA ILE A 1 11.29 -6.15 6.95
C ILE A 1 11.37 -5.18 8.12
N SER A 2 10.60 -4.06 8.16
CA SER A 2 10.69 -3.08 9.27
C SER A 2 10.42 -3.73 10.62
N CYS A 3 9.41 -4.59 10.72
CA CYS A 3 9.11 -5.36 11.91
C CYS A 3 10.28 -6.26 12.34
N ASP A 4 10.92 -6.90 11.38
CA ASP A 4 12.06 -7.79 11.66
C ASP A 4 13.26 -6.99 12.15
N LEU A 5 13.50 -5.81 11.56
CA LEU A 5 14.56 -4.90 11.99
C LEU A 5 14.34 -4.39 13.43
N ILE A 6 13.10 -4.11 13.82
CA ILE A 6 12.77 -3.75 15.20
C ILE A 6 13.02 -4.95 16.13
N ARG A 7 12.53 -6.15 15.77
CA ARG A 7 12.72 -7.37 16.54
C ARG A 7 14.21 -7.74 16.71
N GLU A 8 15.03 -7.39 15.73
CA GLU A 8 16.48 -7.56 15.78
C GLU A 8 17.22 -6.45 16.55
N GLY A 9 16.49 -5.46 17.09
CA GLY A 9 17.06 -4.31 17.80
C GLY A 9 17.89 -3.38 16.91
N LYS A 10 17.58 -3.32 15.61
CA LYS A 10 18.26 -2.43 14.65
C LYS A 10 17.74 -1.01 14.65
N GLY A 11 16.62 -0.75 15.31
CA GLY A 11 16.01 0.54 15.50
C GLY A 11 14.67 0.38 16.19
N ASP A 12 14.21 1.46 16.85
CA ASP A 12 12.95 1.48 17.59
C ASP A 12 11.80 2.02 16.71
N VAL A 13 12.13 2.80 15.68
CA VAL A 13 11.15 3.48 14.81
C VAL A 13 11.55 3.30 13.35
N PHE A 14 10.58 2.97 12.49
CA PHE A 14 10.74 2.88 11.05
C PHE A 14 9.62 3.59 10.31
N ILE A 15 9.97 4.30 9.26
CA ILE A 15 9.02 4.84 8.29
C ILE A 15 8.94 3.85 7.15
N ALA A 16 7.77 3.24 6.96
CA ALA A 16 7.53 2.24 5.92
C ALA A 16 6.38 2.67 5.03
N GLY A 17 6.56 2.52 3.72
CA GLY A 17 5.50 2.87 2.79
C GLY A 17 5.91 2.81 1.35
N GLY A 18 5.05 3.35 0.49
CA GLY A 18 5.29 3.43 -0.94
C GLY A 18 4.69 4.70 -1.51
N SER A 19 5.30 5.17 -2.58
CA SER A 19 4.91 6.36 -3.31
C SER A 19 5.10 6.11 -4.79
N ASP A 20 4.07 6.33 -5.57
CA ASP A 20 4.15 6.22 -7.02
C ASP A 20 3.38 7.35 -7.70
N SER A 21 3.94 7.88 -8.78
CA SER A 21 3.31 8.89 -9.62
C SER A 21 2.90 8.27 -10.94
N PHE A 22 1.91 8.86 -11.60
CA PHE A 22 1.52 8.44 -12.94
C PHE A 22 2.72 8.57 -13.90
N SER A 23 3.03 7.46 -14.56
CA SER A 23 4.13 7.37 -15.53
C SER A 23 3.58 6.99 -16.90
N SER A 24 3.92 7.78 -17.93
CA SER A 24 3.59 7.43 -19.30
C SER A 24 4.25 6.14 -19.77
N LEU A 25 5.39 5.77 -19.17
CA LEU A 25 6.05 4.49 -19.45
C LEU A 25 5.25 3.32 -18.87
N ALA A 26 4.83 3.40 -17.59
CA ALA A 26 3.99 2.39 -16.97
C ALA A 26 2.67 2.25 -17.74
N PHE A 27 2.01 3.38 -18.06
CA PHE A 27 0.80 3.38 -18.88
C PHE A 27 1.02 2.65 -20.22
N SER A 28 2.10 2.99 -20.95
CA SER A 28 2.42 2.35 -22.23
C SER A 28 2.70 0.85 -22.08
N GLY A 29 3.36 0.45 -20.98
CA GLY A 29 3.64 -0.96 -20.67
C GLY A 29 2.37 -1.74 -20.43
N PHE A 30 1.49 -1.27 -19.54
CA PHE A 30 0.20 -1.94 -19.27
C PHE A 30 -0.75 -1.90 -20.49
N HIS A 31 -0.71 -0.82 -21.27
CA HIS A 31 -1.43 -0.75 -22.53
C HIS A 31 -0.95 -1.82 -23.53
N ALA A 32 0.36 -1.99 -23.67
CA ALA A 32 0.95 -3.00 -24.55
C ALA A 32 0.63 -4.44 -24.09
N LEU A 33 0.48 -4.65 -22.79
CA LEU A 33 0.05 -5.91 -22.20
C LEU A 33 -1.47 -6.15 -22.32
N HIS A 34 -2.22 -5.19 -22.86
CA HIS A 34 -3.70 -5.19 -22.86
C HIS A 34 -4.30 -5.40 -21.46
N ALA A 35 -3.64 -4.84 -20.44
CA ALA A 35 -4.03 -4.98 -19.05
C ALA A 35 -4.76 -3.75 -18.48
N LEU A 36 -4.99 -2.71 -19.29
CA LEU A 36 -5.78 -1.53 -18.90
C LEU A 36 -7.25 -1.74 -19.24
N ASP A 37 -8.13 -1.37 -18.32
CA ASP A 37 -9.56 -1.24 -18.61
C ASP A 37 -9.87 0.09 -19.31
N LYS A 38 -10.92 0.11 -20.12
CA LYS A 38 -11.42 1.33 -20.76
C LYS A 38 -12.25 2.19 -19.80
N ASN A 39 -12.80 1.56 -18.77
CA ASN A 39 -13.59 2.16 -17.71
C ASN A 39 -12.81 2.12 -16.39
N ALA A 40 -13.34 2.75 -15.34
CA ALA A 40 -12.81 2.56 -14.00
C ALA A 40 -12.92 1.07 -13.61
N CYS A 41 -11.85 0.49 -13.07
CA CYS A 41 -11.84 -0.91 -12.70
C CYS A 41 -12.84 -1.19 -11.56
N SER A 42 -13.50 -2.33 -11.66
CA SER A 42 -14.43 -2.85 -10.64
C SER A 42 -14.01 -4.29 -10.32
N PRO A 43 -13.07 -4.47 -9.38
CA PRO A 43 -12.54 -5.79 -9.03
C PRO A 43 -13.62 -6.76 -8.56
N PHE A 44 -13.38 -8.06 -8.82
CA PHE A 44 -14.32 -9.16 -8.55
C PHE A 44 -15.66 -9.06 -9.30
N ASN A 45 -15.72 -8.20 -10.29
CA ASN A 45 -16.89 -7.94 -11.12
C ASN A 45 -16.58 -8.20 -12.61
N HIS A 46 -17.00 -7.31 -13.49
CA HIS A 46 -16.84 -7.44 -14.95
C HIS A 46 -15.59 -6.76 -15.54
N SER A 47 -14.72 -6.18 -14.70
CA SER A 47 -13.50 -5.53 -15.17
C SER A 47 -12.58 -6.48 -15.92
N THR A 48 -11.94 -5.96 -16.95
CA THR A 48 -11.02 -6.73 -17.82
C THR A 48 -9.58 -6.23 -17.72
N GLY A 49 -9.33 -5.26 -16.86
CA GLY A 49 -8.03 -4.65 -16.67
C GLY A 49 -7.98 -3.70 -15.47
N ILE A 50 -6.81 -3.12 -15.27
CA ILE A 50 -6.56 -2.15 -14.20
C ILE A 50 -6.90 -0.72 -14.65
N THR A 51 -7.21 0.14 -13.68
CA THR A 51 -7.09 1.58 -13.81
C THR A 51 -5.83 2.01 -13.09
N LEU A 52 -4.91 2.72 -13.74
CA LEU A 52 -3.72 3.26 -13.07
C LEU A 52 -4.10 4.45 -12.19
N GLY A 53 -3.55 4.47 -10.98
CA GLY A 53 -3.64 5.57 -10.04
C GLY A 53 -2.25 6.14 -9.69
N GLU A 54 -2.23 7.22 -8.94
CA GLU A 54 -1.03 7.76 -8.30
C GLU A 54 -1.33 8.08 -6.83
N GLY A 55 -0.33 7.98 -5.98
CA GLY A 55 -0.49 8.30 -4.57
C GLY A 55 0.68 7.86 -3.71
N SER A 56 0.50 8.03 -2.41
CA SER A 56 1.46 7.61 -1.40
C SER A 56 0.72 7.15 -0.14
N GLY A 57 1.24 6.12 0.50
CA GLY A 57 0.82 5.67 1.82
C GLY A 57 2.06 5.46 2.67
N ILE A 58 2.09 6.05 3.86
CA ILE A 58 3.22 5.95 4.78
C ILE A 58 2.72 5.56 6.16
N LEU A 59 3.47 4.68 6.81
CA LEU A 59 3.22 4.18 8.15
C LEU A 59 4.47 4.45 8.99
N VAL A 60 4.29 4.94 10.20
CA VAL A 60 5.34 4.97 11.22
C VAL A 60 5.16 3.72 12.08
N ILE A 61 6.18 2.90 12.13
CA ILE A 61 6.19 1.60 12.81
C ILE A 61 7.17 1.68 13.96
N GLU A 62 6.71 1.37 15.17
CA GLU A 62 7.50 1.48 16.39
C GLU A 62 7.45 0.20 17.22
N SER A 63 8.46 -0.02 18.07
CA SER A 63 8.32 -0.97 19.16
C SER A 63 7.28 -0.48 20.16
N TYR A 64 6.59 -1.41 20.81
CA TYR A 64 5.56 -1.06 21.80
C TYR A 64 6.13 -0.24 22.96
N GLU A 65 7.28 -0.66 23.47
CA GLU A 65 7.96 -0.02 24.58
C GLU A 65 8.26 1.44 24.27
N HIS A 66 8.83 1.71 23.09
CA HIS A 66 9.15 3.07 22.64
C HIS A 66 7.88 3.92 22.48
N ALA A 67 6.83 3.36 21.84
CA ALA A 67 5.56 4.06 21.63
C ALA A 67 4.89 4.46 22.97
N VAL A 68 4.88 3.54 23.95
CA VAL A 68 4.31 3.78 25.27
C VAL A 68 5.14 4.79 26.08
N GLU A 69 6.47 4.67 26.07
CA GLU A 69 7.38 5.56 26.81
C GLU A 69 7.21 7.02 26.39
N ARG A 70 7.03 7.29 25.09
CA ARG A 70 6.80 8.66 24.60
C ARG A 70 5.31 9.09 24.58
N GLY A 71 4.38 8.24 25.03
CA GLY A 71 2.94 8.53 25.04
C GLY A 71 2.31 8.62 23.66
N ALA A 72 2.79 7.82 22.69
CA ALA A 72 2.29 7.81 21.33
C ALA A 72 0.83 7.38 21.25
N LYS A 73 0.12 7.94 20.27
CA LYS A 73 -1.16 7.40 19.82
C LYS A 73 -0.89 6.14 18.98
N ILE A 74 -1.34 5.00 19.47
CA ILE A 74 -1.24 3.73 18.73
C ILE A 74 -2.53 3.52 17.94
N TYR A 75 -2.42 3.29 16.63
CA TYR A 75 -3.55 2.99 15.76
C TYR A 75 -3.92 1.51 15.77
N CYS A 76 -2.93 0.64 15.63
CA CYS A 76 -3.08 -0.81 15.61
C CYS A 76 -1.73 -1.49 15.84
N GLU A 77 -1.76 -2.80 16.00
CA GLU A 77 -0.59 -3.68 16.03
C GLU A 77 -0.41 -4.35 14.65
N ILE A 78 0.83 -4.53 14.20
CA ILE A 78 1.16 -5.44 13.10
C ILE A 78 1.38 -6.82 13.70
N LEU A 79 0.40 -7.70 13.53
CA LEU A 79 0.36 -8.97 14.22
C LEU A 79 1.12 -10.07 13.49
N GLY A 80 0.95 -10.16 12.17
CA GLY A 80 1.57 -11.20 11.37
C GLY A 80 1.78 -10.78 9.92
N SER A 81 2.67 -11.49 9.25
CA SER A 81 2.90 -11.31 7.81
C SER A 81 3.35 -12.61 7.16
N GLY A 82 3.05 -12.75 5.88
CA GLY A 82 3.48 -13.88 5.08
C GLY A 82 3.87 -13.45 3.68
N VAL A 83 4.90 -14.09 3.13
CA VAL A 83 5.37 -13.88 1.76
C VAL A 83 5.54 -15.23 1.07
N SER A 84 5.31 -15.24 -0.24
CA SER A 84 5.49 -16.42 -1.09
C SER A 84 5.86 -16.02 -2.51
N SER A 85 6.16 -17.01 -3.35
CA SER A 85 6.33 -16.82 -4.78
C SER A 85 5.59 -17.91 -5.54
N ASP A 86 4.88 -17.51 -6.61
CA ASP A 86 4.15 -18.44 -7.49
C ASP A 86 5.09 -19.36 -8.27
N ALA A 87 6.27 -18.88 -8.64
CA ALA A 87 7.20 -19.56 -9.54
C ALA A 87 6.51 -20.10 -10.83
N TYR A 88 5.55 -19.33 -11.36
CA TYR A 88 4.66 -19.77 -12.43
C TYR A 88 4.81 -18.94 -13.72
N HIS A 89 4.60 -17.63 -13.65
CA HIS A 89 4.64 -16.76 -14.82
C HIS A 89 5.02 -15.32 -14.43
N ILE A 90 5.65 -14.57 -15.37
CA ILE A 90 6.15 -13.23 -15.08
C ILE A 90 5.02 -12.22 -14.82
N THR A 91 3.88 -12.34 -15.51
CA THR A 91 2.79 -11.34 -15.45
C THR A 91 1.42 -11.93 -15.09
N ALA A 92 1.33 -13.23 -14.85
CA ALA A 92 0.06 -13.88 -14.52
C ALA A 92 0.20 -14.63 -13.19
N PRO A 93 -0.80 -14.54 -12.31
CA PRO A 93 -0.82 -15.35 -11.10
C PRO A 93 -1.01 -16.82 -11.47
N ARG A 94 -0.68 -17.66 -10.54
CA ARG A 94 -0.95 -19.10 -10.63
C ARG A 94 -2.46 -19.33 -10.54
N PRO A 95 -3.08 -20.03 -11.54
CA PRO A 95 -4.55 -20.10 -11.63
C PRO A 95 -5.24 -20.79 -10.45
N ASP A 96 -4.54 -21.69 -9.76
CA ASP A 96 -5.03 -22.38 -8.58
C ASP A 96 -4.92 -21.53 -7.29
N GLY A 97 -4.33 -20.33 -7.36
CA GLY A 97 -4.16 -19.43 -6.23
C GLY A 97 -3.19 -19.91 -5.14
N GLU A 98 -2.46 -21.02 -5.35
CA GLU A 98 -1.65 -21.61 -4.28
C GLU A 98 -0.56 -20.69 -3.73
N GLY A 99 0.06 -19.85 -4.57
CA GLY A 99 1.01 -18.84 -4.11
C GLY A 99 0.34 -17.81 -3.20
N GLN A 100 -0.81 -17.28 -3.60
CA GLN A 100 -1.60 -16.35 -2.80
C GLN A 100 -2.03 -17.00 -1.47
N MET A 101 -2.59 -18.21 -1.53
CA MET A 101 -2.95 -18.96 -0.33
C MET A 101 -1.78 -19.23 0.59
N SER A 102 -0.59 -19.49 0.04
CA SER A 102 0.62 -19.69 0.84
C SER A 102 1.04 -18.43 1.61
N ALA A 103 0.95 -17.24 0.98
CA ALA A 103 1.22 -15.98 1.67
C ALA A 103 0.20 -15.71 2.78
N ILE A 104 -1.09 -15.94 2.51
CA ILE A 104 -2.17 -15.77 3.48
C ILE A 104 -2.00 -16.75 4.67
N ARG A 105 -1.76 -18.05 4.41
CA ARG A 105 -1.53 -19.04 5.48
C ARG A 105 -0.38 -18.64 6.40
N ARG A 106 0.75 -18.23 5.82
CA ARG A 106 1.91 -17.77 6.60
C ARG A 106 1.61 -16.54 7.44
N ALA A 107 0.82 -15.61 6.92
CA ALA A 107 0.39 -14.43 7.69
C ALA A 107 -0.48 -14.84 8.89
N VAL A 108 -1.44 -15.74 8.69
CA VAL A 108 -2.29 -16.27 9.76
C VAL A 108 -1.49 -17.09 10.77
N GLU A 109 -0.62 -17.98 10.31
CA GLU A 109 0.27 -18.76 11.18
C GLU A 109 1.19 -17.87 12.03
N SER A 110 1.79 -16.82 11.43
CA SER A 110 2.69 -15.91 12.14
C SER A 110 1.96 -15.01 13.14
N SER A 111 0.67 -14.82 13.00
CA SER A 111 -0.17 -14.05 13.93
C SER A 111 -0.78 -14.88 15.05
N ALA A 112 -0.61 -16.21 15.04
CA ALA A 112 -1.27 -17.16 15.92
C ALA A 112 -2.82 -17.10 15.89
N LEU A 113 -3.39 -16.59 14.79
CA LEU A 113 -4.83 -16.55 14.54
C LEU A 113 -5.28 -17.77 13.73
N SER A 114 -6.59 -17.93 13.64
CA SER A 114 -7.28 -18.79 12.68
C SER A 114 -7.88 -17.96 11.54
N PHE A 115 -8.30 -18.61 10.46
CA PHE A 115 -9.00 -17.93 9.37
C PHE A 115 -10.34 -17.33 9.82
N ASP A 116 -10.97 -17.94 10.84
CA ASP A 116 -12.25 -17.47 11.39
C ASP A 116 -12.11 -16.20 12.24
N ASP A 117 -10.89 -15.79 12.59
CA ASP A 117 -10.67 -14.57 13.38
C ASP A 117 -10.63 -13.32 12.50
N ILE A 118 -10.44 -13.46 11.19
CA ILE A 118 -10.26 -12.31 10.28
C ILE A 118 -11.61 -11.67 9.95
N ASP A 119 -11.75 -10.39 10.28
CA ASP A 119 -12.98 -9.62 10.06
C ASP A 119 -13.02 -8.95 8.69
N TYR A 120 -11.89 -8.42 8.22
CA TYR A 120 -11.82 -7.65 6.99
C TYR A 120 -10.55 -7.98 6.20
N ILE A 121 -10.70 -8.09 4.88
CA ILE A 121 -9.58 -8.21 3.93
C ILE A 121 -9.65 -7.07 2.91
N ASN A 122 -8.60 -6.24 2.86
CA ASN A 122 -8.32 -5.40 1.71
C ASN A 122 -7.60 -6.25 0.68
N ALA A 123 -8.33 -6.71 -0.31
CA ALA A 123 -7.84 -7.63 -1.33
C ALA A 123 -6.91 -6.93 -2.32
N HIS A 124 -6.03 -7.70 -2.95
CA HIS A 124 -5.25 -7.19 -4.07
C HIS A 124 -6.15 -6.72 -5.21
N GLY A 125 -7.14 -7.51 -5.61
CA GLY A 125 -8.28 -7.14 -6.44
C GLY A 125 -7.98 -6.07 -7.49
N THR A 126 -7.33 -6.44 -8.59
CA THR A 126 -6.85 -5.47 -9.60
C THR A 126 -7.88 -5.12 -10.67
N GLY A 127 -8.96 -5.90 -10.78
CA GLY A 127 -9.89 -5.82 -11.90
C GLY A 127 -9.42 -6.61 -13.14
N THR A 128 -8.30 -7.33 -13.05
CA THR A 128 -7.90 -8.25 -14.12
C THR A 128 -8.50 -9.63 -13.88
N ALA A 129 -9.12 -10.22 -14.89
CA ALA A 129 -9.82 -11.51 -14.76
C ALA A 129 -8.96 -12.58 -14.08
N LYS A 130 -7.71 -12.74 -14.51
CA LYS A 130 -6.82 -13.78 -13.98
C LYS A 130 -6.50 -13.60 -12.50
N ASN A 131 -6.24 -12.34 -12.06
CA ASN A 131 -5.95 -12.09 -10.66
C ASN A 131 -7.20 -12.27 -9.81
N ASP A 132 -8.31 -11.68 -10.25
CA ASP A 132 -9.53 -11.68 -9.47
C ASP A 132 -10.12 -13.09 -9.34
N GLU A 133 -10.02 -13.93 -10.39
CA GLU A 133 -10.40 -15.34 -10.32
C GLU A 133 -9.53 -16.15 -9.35
N ALA A 134 -8.20 -15.96 -9.41
CA ALA A 134 -7.26 -16.68 -8.54
C ALA A 134 -7.43 -16.25 -7.07
N GLU A 135 -7.58 -14.94 -6.82
CA GLU A 135 -7.79 -14.41 -5.46
C GLU A 135 -9.16 -14.79 -4.91
N PHE A 136 -10.21 -14.75 -5.73
CA PHE A 136 -11.54 -15.22 -5.35
C PHE A 136 -11.53 -16.70 -4.92
N LEU A 137 -10.85 -17.55 -5.71
CA LEU A 137 -10.65 -18.96 -5.37
C LEU A 137 -9.88 -19.12 -4.06
N SER A 138 -8.81 -18.35 -3.89
CA SER A 138 -7.97 -18.39 -2.68
C SER A 138 -8.75 -18.02 -1.43
N LEU A 139 -9.56 -16.94 -1.50
CA LEU A 139 -10.40 -16.49 -0.40
C LEU A 139 -11.46 -17.53 -0.04
N HIS A 140 -12.18 -18.08 -1.01
CA HIS A 140 -13.18 -19.12 -0.75
C HIS A 140 -12.56 -20.41 -0.20
N THR A 141 -11.37 -20.79 -0.68
CA THR A 141 -10.70 -22.00 -0.19
C THR A 141 -10.27 -21.88 1.28
N LEU A 142 -9.76 -20.71 1.66
CA LEU A 142 -9.20 -20.51 3.00
C LEU A 142 -10.23 -20.08 4.05
N PHE A 143 -11.27 -19.34 3.63
CA PHE A 143 -12.22 -18.70 4.53
C PHE A 143 -13.65 -19.27 4.43
N ASP A 144 -13.82 -20.48 3.90
CA ASP A 144 -15.12 -21.14 3.71
C ASP A 144 -15.95 -21.24 5.01
N GLY A 145 -15.29 -21.37 6.16
CA GLY A 145 -15.97 -21.41 7.48
C GLY A 145 -16.28 -20.05 8.08
N ASN A 146 -15.70 -18.97 7.58
CA ASN A 146 -15.83 -17.63 8.16
C ASN A 146 -17.08 -16.91 7.64
N ASN A 147 -18.14 -16.90 8.47
CA ASN A 147 -19.45 -16.31 8.12
C ASN A 147 -19.55 -14.80 8.36
N HIS A 148 -18.48 -14.17 8.83
CA HIS A 148 -18.47 -12.73 9.11
C HIS A 148 -17.39 -11.98 8.34
N LEU A 149 -16.65 -12.65 7.46
CA LEU A 149 -15.61 -12.02 6.65
C LEU A 149 -16.20 -10.99 5.67
N SER A 150 -15.65 -9.79 5.70
CA SER A 150 -15.89 -8.76 4.69
C SER A 150 -14.61 -8.55 3.84
N VAL A 151 -14.80 -8.41 2.54
CA VAL A 151 -13.70 -8.24 1.57
C VAL A 151 -14.00 -7.05 0.66
N SER A 152 -13.01 -6.22 0.40
CA SER A 152 -13.12 -5.23 -0.66
C SER A 152 -11.79 -4.97 -1.33
N SER A 153 -11.82 -4.44 -2.54
CA SER A 153 -10.64 -3.84 -3.18
C SER A 153 -10.81 -2.34 -3.30
N THR A 154 -10.00 -1.62 -2.54
CA THR A 154 -9.97 -0.16 -2.60
C THR A 154 -9.41 0.39 -3.90
N LYS A 155 -8.80 -0.45 -4.76
CA LYS A 155 -8.37 -0.08 -6.11
C LYS A 155 -9.52 0.39 -7.00
N SER A 156 -10.75 -0.04 -6.73
CA SER A 156 -11.92 0.49 -7.42
C SER A 156 -12.10 2.01 -7.22
N MET A 157 -11.59 2.55 -6.11
CA MET A 157 -11.67 3.98 -5.77
C MET A 157 -10.38 4.75 -6.04
N THR A 158 -9.22 4.10 -5.82
CA THR A 158 -7.90 4.76 -5.92
C THR A 158 -7.20 4.53 -7.26
N GLY A 159 -7.67 3.56 -8.04
CA GLY A 159 -6.87 2.96 -9.09
C GLY A 159 -5.73 2.10 -8.51
N HIS A 160 -4.98 1.44 -9.37
CA HIS A 160 -3.79 0.69 -9.00
C HIS A 160 -2.58 1.63 -8.92
N CYS A 161 -2.21 2.01 -7.71
CA CYS A 161 -1.07 2.91 -7.46
C CYS A 161 0.29 2.19 -7.45
N LEU A 162 0.40 1.05 -8.14
CA LEU A 162 1.63 0.26 -8.34
C LEU A 162 2.41 0.03 -7.04
N GLY A 163 3.63 0.58 -6.93
CA GLY A 163 4.47 0.42 -5.73
C GLY A 163 3.93 1.10 -4.47
N ALA A 164 3.00 2.04 -4.61
CA ALA A 164 2.30 2.65 -3.48
C ALA A 164 1.04 1.87 -3.06
N ALA A 165 0.54 0.95 -3.89
CA ALA A 165 -0.74 0.30 -3.66
C ALA A 165 -0.83 -0.38 -2.29
N GLY A 166 0.13 -1.25 -1.96
CA GLY A 166 0.10 -2.00 -0.70
C GLY A 166 0.16 -1.12 0.55
N SER A 167 0.88 0.00 0.50
CA SER A 167 0.93 0.93 1.64
C SER A 167 -0.35 1.77 1.78
N ILE A 168 -0.97 2.18 0.67
CA ILE A 168 -2.27 2.83 0.69
C ILE A 168 -3.34 1.88 1.23
N GLU A 169 -3.32 0.63 0.81
CA GLU A 169 -4.24 -0.44 1.26
C GLU A 169 -4.02 -0.79 2.74
N ALA A 170 -2.77 -0.78 3.20
CA ALA A 170 -2.45 -0.90 4.62
C ALA A 170 -3.07 0.26 5.43
N VAL A 171 -2.98 1.51 4.95
CA VAL A 171 -3.63 2.66 5.59
C VAL A 171 -5.15 2.48 5.64
N PHE A 172 -5.79 1.98 4.57
CA PHE A 172 -7.22 1.67 4.59
C PHE A 172 -7.57 0.59 5.62
N SER A 173 -6.75 -0.47 5.72
CA SER A 173 -6.95 -1.55 6.68
C SER A 173 -6.83 -1.05 8.13
N VAL A 174 -5.80 -0.24 8.42
CA VAL A 174 -5.64 0.42 9.73
C VAL A 174 -6.83 1.33 10.06
N LYS A 175 -7.33 2.07 9.07
CA LYS A 175 -8.52 2.93 9.23
C LYS A 175 -9.79 2.13 9.42
N ALA A 176 -9.93 0.98 8.77
CA ALA A 176 -11.09 0.11 8.97
C ALA A 176 -11.18 -0.35 10.43
N ILE A 177 -10.06 -0.75 11.05
CA ILE A 177 -9.98 -1.07 12.47
C ILE A 177 -10.34 0.15 13.33
N LYS A 178 -9.71 1.29 13.05
CA LYS A 178 -9.83 2.47 13.94
C LYS A 178 -11.20 3.11 13.93
N GLU A 179 -11.88 3.07 12.78
CA GLU A 179 -13.15 3.75 12.56
C GLU A 179 -14.34 2.79 12.57
N ASN A 180 -14.08 1.47 12.67
CA ASN A 180 -15.11 0.43 12.55
C ASN A 180 -15.96 0.62 11.28
N LEU A 181 -15.27 0.90 10.16
CA LEU A 181 -15.87 1.19 8.87
C LEU A 181 -15.11 0.48 7.75
N VAL A 182 -15.74 -0.46 7.09
CA VAL A 182 -15.15 -1.19 5.97
C VAL A 182 -15.44 -0.47 4.65
N PRO A 183 -14.38 -0.19 3.83
CA PRO A 183 -14.53 0.50 2.54
C PRO A 183 -15.10 -0.44 1.48
N PRO A 184 -15.82 0.08 0.47
CA PRO A 184 -16.43 -0.74 -0.56
C PRO A 184 -15.51 -1.05 -1.74
N THR A 185 -15.90 -2.05 -2.52
CA THR A 185 -15.56 -2.16 -3.94
C THR A 185 -16.68 -1.49 -4.74
N ILE A 186 -16.38 -0.44 -5.50
CA ILE A 186 -17.39 0.32 -6.26
C ILE A 186 -17.46 -0.14 -7.73
N GLY A 187 -18.55 0.23 -8.41
CA GLY A 187 -18.74 0.00 -9.84
C GLY A 187 -19.66 -1.17 -10.18
N TYR A 188 -20.41 -1.70 -9.21
CA TYR A 188 -21.40 -2.76 -9.44
C TYR A 188 -22.75 -2.19 -9.89
N SER A 189 -23.28 -2.71 -11.00
CA SER A 189 -24.67 -2.51 -11.41
C SER A 189 -25.62 -3.44 -10.63
N ASP A 190 -26.94 -3.24 -10.75
CA ASP A 190 -27.92 -4.12 -10.14
C ASP A 190 -27.84 -5.57 -10.68
N GLU A 191 -27.39 -5.75 -11.93
CA GLU A 191 -27.16 -7.06 -12.53
C GLU A 191 -25.91 -7.73 -11.95
N ASP A 192 -24.83 -6.96 -11.80
CA ASP A 192 -23.59 -7.44 -11.18
C ASP A 192 -23.81 -7.89 -9.74
N LEU A 193 -24.64 -7.17 -8.97
CA LEU A 193 -24.99 -7.52 -7.61
C LEU A 193 -25.70 -8.89 -7.52
N LYS A 194 -26.52 -9.23 -8.50
CA LYS A 194 -27.16 -10.56 -8.56
C LYS A 194 -26.12 -11.65 -8.79
N VAL A 195 -25.24 -11.44 -9.77
CA VAL A 195 -24.15 -12.39 -10.08
C VAL A 195 -23.23 -12.56 -8.87
N LEU A 196 -22.88 -11.45 -8.20
CA LEU A 196 -22.06 -11.50 -6.99
C LEU A 196 -22.75 -12.33 -5.89
N SER A 197 -24.03 -12.09 -5.64
CA SER A 197 -24.78 -12.80 -4.60
C SER A 197 -24.86 -14.32 -4.81
N GLU A 198 -24.78 -14.78 -6.06
CA GLU A 198 -24.75 -16.22 -6.38
C GLU A 198 -23.37 -16.85 -6.14
N LYS A 199 -22.30 -16.06 -6.22
CA LYS A 199 -20.91 -16.53 -6.15
C LYS A 199 -20.26 -16.29 -4.79
N ALA A 200 -20.67 -15.24 -4.08
CA ALA A 200 -19.99 -14.75 -2.88
C ALA A 200 -20.02 -15.75 -1.71
N GLY A 201 -20.97 -16.71 -1.70
CA GLY A 201 -21.10 -17.64 -0.59
C GLY A 201 -21.35 -16.90 0.73
N ASN A 202 -20.50 -17.14 1.72
CA ASN A 202 -20.58 -16.50 3.04
C ASN A 202 -19.76 -15.21 3.15
N ILE A 203 -19.01 -14.85 2.10
CA ILE A 203 -18.13 -13.67 2.12
C ILE A 203 -18.91 -12.42 1.67
N ASP A 204 -18.86 -11.37 2.47
CA ASP A 204 -19.41 -10.07 2.11
C ASP A 204 -18.36 -9.25 1.30
N PHE A 205 -18.57 -9.11 -0.01
CA PHE A 205 -17.69 -8.34 -0.91
C PHE A 205 -17.92 -6.82 -0.90
N ILE A 206 -18.70 -6.30 0.02
CA ILE A 206 -18.96 -4.87 0.27
C ILE A 206 -19.19 -4.08 -1.03
N PRO A 207 -20.22 -4.38 -1.82
CA PRO A 207 -20.42 -3.69 -3.09
C PRO A 207 -20.92 -2.26 -2.91
N ASN A 208 -20.31 -1.31 -3.63
CA ASN A 208 -20.70 0.08 -3.82
C ASN A 208 -20.75 0.97 -2.57
N LYS A 209 -21.03 0.47 -1.38
CA LYS A 209 -21.22 1.29 -0.19
C LYS A 209 -20.47 0.72 1.00
N SER A 210 -19.72 1.58 1.68
CA SER A 210 -19.17 1.25 3.00
C SER A 210 -20.27 0.98 4.02
N HIS A 211 -19.99 0.14 5.00
CA HIS A 211 -20.83 -0.03 6.16
C HIS A 211 -20.00 -0.14 7.44
N THR A 212 -20.65 0.13 8.57
CA THR A 212 -20.04 -0.04 9.89
C THR A 212 -19.90 -1.52 10.21
N LYS A 213 -18.73 -1.89 10.72
CA LYS A 213 -18.41 -3.24 11.17
C LYS A 213 -17.39 -3.15 12.29
N ASP A 214 -17.59 -3.90 13.36
CA ASP A 214 -16.56 -4.04 14.39
C ASP A 214 -15.40 -4.86 13.80
N VAL A 215 -14.24 -4.24 13.62
CA VAL A 215 -13.07 -4.83 12.98
C VAL A 215 -11.95 -4.92 13.99
N HIS A 216 -11.64 -6.13 14.43
CA HIS A 216 -10.53 -6.43 15.32
C HIS A 216 -9.29 -6.86 14.54
N TYR A 217 -9.48 -7.64 13.48
CA TYR A 217 -8.40 -8.13 12.63
C TYR A 217 -8.64 -7.80 11.16
N ALA A 218 -7.76 -7.00 10.61
CA ALA A 218 -7.77 -6.66 9.18
C ALA A 218 -6.53 -7.22 8.48
N MET A 219 -6.73 -7.78 7.29
CA MET A 219 -5.66 -8.27 6.43
C MET A 219 -5.54 -7.38 5.19
N SER A 220 -4.33 -7.17 4.69
CA SER A 220 -4.07 -6.54 3.40
C SER A 220 -3.24 -7.48 2.53
N ASN A 221 -3.72 -7.75 1.32
CA ASN A 221 -3.09 -8.63 0.35
C ASN A 221 -2.45 -7.86 -0.80
N SER A 222 -1.26 -8.27 -1.22
CA SER A 222 -0.56 -7.71 -2.38
C SER A 222 0.05 -8.85 -3.19
N PHE A 223 -0.42 -9.02 -4.44
CA PHE A 223 0.02 -10.06 -5.35
C PHE A 223 0.54 -9.43 -6.64
N ALA A 224 1.84 -9.55 -6.87
CA ALA A 224 2.52 -8.74 -7.89
C ALA A 224 3.03 -9.57 -9.07
N PHE A 225 3.32 -8.87 -10.16
CA PHE A 225 4.07 -9.44 -11.29
C PHE A 225 5.38 -10.06 -10.79
N GLY A 226 5.83 -11.12 -11.46
CA GLY A 226 6.92 -11.97 -11.00
C GLY A 226 6.46 -13.05 -10.04
N GLY A 227 5.17 -13.10 -9.68
CA GLY A 227 4.58 -14.07 -8.76
C GLY A 227 4.94 -13.79 -7.30
N ASN A 228 5.25 -12.56 -6.95
CA ASN A 228 5.52 -12.17 -5.57
C ASN A 228 4.21 -11.90 -4.83
N ASN A 229 3.97 -12.61 -3.75
CA ASN A 229 2.77 -12.50 -2.93
C ASN A 229 3.15 -12.08 -1.51
N ALA A 230 2.35 -11.19 -0.93
CA ALA A 230 2.49 -10.76 0.45
C ALA A 230 1.11 -10.55 1.08
N SER A 231 0.98 -10.94 2.35
CA SER A 231 -0.17 -10.66 3.20
C SER A 231 0.33 -10.12 4.53
N ILE A 232 -0.38 -9.16 5.09
CA ILE A 232 -0.08 -8.56 6.40
C ILE A 232 -1.37 -8.46 7.22
N ILE A 233 -1.28 -8.75 8.53
CA ILE A 233 -2.42 -8.69 9.44
C ILE A 233 -2.17 -7.60 10.47
N PHE A 234 -3.19 -6.76 10.63
CA PHE A 234 -3.30 -5.70 11.64
C PHE A 234 -4.35 -6.10 12.67
N SER A 235 -4.11 -5.73 13.95
CA SER A 235 -5.09 -5.94 15.02
C SER A 235 -5.38 -4.66 15.78
N ASP A 236 -6.55 -4.54 16.38
CA ASP A 236 -6.78 -3.53 17.38
C ASP A 236 -5.99 -3.85 18.65
N ASN A 237 -5.63 -2.83 19.44
CA ASN A 237 -4.79 -2.99 20.65
C ASN A 237 -5.50 -3.67 21.82
N LYS A 238 -6.68 -4.25 21.63
CA LYS A 238 -7.54 -4.73 22.70
C LYS A 238 -7.29 -6.19 23.07
N HIS A 239 -6.47 -6.90 22.31
CA HIS A 239 -6.26 -8.33 22.55
C HIS A 239 -4.96 -8.57 23.32
N ASP A 240 -5.12 -9.12 24.53
CA ASP A 240 -4.02 -9.75 25.26
C ASP A 240 -3.67 -11.07 24.58
N ILE A 241 -2.84 -11.02 23.54
CA ILE A 241 -2.29 -12.25 22.97
C ILE A 241 -1.27 -12.79 23.99
N PRO A 242 -1.40 -14.05 24.43
CA PRO A 242 -0.44 -14.63 25.34
C PRO A 242 0.96 -14.51 24.73
N ASP A 243 1.86 -13.89 25.43
CA ASP A 243 3.25 -13.69 25.02
C ASP A 243 4.00 -15.00 25.03
N ASN A 244 3.69 -15.88 24.07
CA ASN A 244 4.41 -17.12 23.82
C ASN A 244 5.51 -16.96 22.77
N SER A 245 5.64 -15.80 22.17
CA SER A 245 6.72 -15.46 21.26
C SER A 245 7.64 -14.45 21.93
N LYS A 246 8.92 -14.66 21.85
CA LYS A 246 9.94 -13.65 22.15
C LYS A 246 9.90 -12.46 21.15
N ASN A 247 8.77 -12.28 20.47
CA ASN A 247 8.60 -11.26 19.45
C ASN A 247 8.10 -9.99 20.10
N GLU A 248 8.85 -8.92 20.00
CA GLU A 248 8.39 -7.59 20.38
C GLU A 248 7.17 -7.22 19.56
N LYS A 249 6.17 -6.65 20.22
CA LYS A 249 4.96 -6.16 19.56
C LYS A 249 5.28 -4.91 18.75
N ILE A 250 4.69 -4.79 17.56
CA ILE A 250 4.98 -3.72 16.62
C ILE A 250 3.69 -2.97 16.30
N TYR A 251 3.73 -1.65 16.42
CA TYR A 251 2.57 -0.79 16.35
C TYR A 251 2.70 0.24 15.24
N ILE A 252 1.55 0.66 14.69
CA ILE A 252 1.45 1.80 13.79
C ILE A 252 0.99 3.01 14.60
N THR A 253 1.82 4.04 14.68
CA THR A 253 1.58 5.25 15.47
C THR A 253 1.24 6.46 14.61
N GLY A 254 1.62 6.44 13.33
CA GLY A 254 1.29 7.50 12.39
C GLY A 254 0.99 6.97 11.00
N ILE A 255 0.10 7.64 10.30
CA ILE A 255 -0.32 7.31 8.94
C ILE A 255 -0.47 8.58 8.11
N SER A 256 -0.13 8.49 6.84
CA SER A 256 -0.41 9.54 5.86
C SER A 256 -0.91 8.94 4.55
N LYS A 257 -1.76 9.68 3.87
CA LYS A 257 -2.31 9.31 2.58
C LYS A 257 -2.39 10.55 1.69
N LEU A 258 -1.62 10.54 0.61
CA LEU A 258 -1.76 11.47 -0.50
C LEU A 258 -2.36 10.73 -1.69
N THR A 259 -3.56 11.14 -2.10
CA THR A 259 -4.27 10.57 -3.25
C THR A 259 -4.73 11.66 -4.19
N GLY A 260 -4.81 11.32 -5.48
CA GLY A 260 -5.29 12.25 -6.49
C GLY A 260 -6.77 12.59 -6.32
N THR A 261 -7.12 13.80 -6.75
CA THR A 261 -8.50 14.19 -7.00
C THR A 261 -8.82 13.97 -8.48
N LYS A 262 -10.07 13.60 -8.77
CA LYS A 262 -10.52 13.39 -10.14
C LYS A 262 -10.42 14.72 -10.90
N THR A 263 -9.59 14.77 -11.94
CA THR A 263 -9.40 15.95 -12.78
C THR A 263 -10.21 15.88 -14.06
N ASP A 264 -10.49 14.67 -14.56
CA ASP A 264 -11.38 14.37 -15.68
C ASP A 264 -11.95 12.95 -15.54
N GLU A 265 -12.67 12.46 -16.57
CA GLU A 265 -13.30 11.12 -16.51
C GLU A 265 -12.29 9.97 -16.35
N HIS A 266 -11.01 10.19 -16.68
CA HIS A 266 -10.01 9.14 -16.82
C HIS A 266 -8.74 9.38 -15.99
N SER A 267 -8.62 10.48 -15.26
CA SER A 267 -7.40 10.79 -14.51
C SER A 267 -7.66 11.26 -13.08
N LEU A 268 -6.80 10.79 -12.18
CA LEU A 268 -6.69 11.24 -10.80
C LEU A 268 -5.35 11.95 -10.65
N ASN A 269 -5.36 13.21 -10.25
CA ASN A 269 -4.15 13.99 -10.05
C ASN A 269 -4.05 14.46 -8.59
N CYS A 270 -2.95 14.16 -7.94
CA CYS A 270 -2.66 14.67 -6.61
C CYS A 270 -2.05 16.07 -6.74
N ASN A 271 -2.85 17.13 -6.59
CA ASN A 271 -2.37 18.50 -6.68
C ASN A 271 -1.67 18.89 -5.37
N LEU A 272 -0.36 19.07 -5.41
CA LEU A 272 0.43 19.60 -4.31
C LEU A 272 0.43 21.13 -4.37
N THR A 273 0.13 21.76 -3.25
CA THR A 273 0.07 23.21 -3.10
C THR A 273 1.25 23.73 -2.27
N SER A 274 1.47 25.05 -2.25
CA SER A 274 2.47 25.63 -1.36
C SER A 274 2.17 25.38 0.12
N GLU A 275 0.90 25.30 0.50
CA GLU A 275 0.47 25.05 1.86
C GLU A 275 0.89 23.65 2.36
N ASP A 276 0.92 22.67 1.45
CA ASP A 276 1.37 21.31 1.79
C ASP A 276 2.85 21.26 2.21
N TYR A 277 3.66 22.14 1.68
CA TYR A 277 5.07 22.27 2.05
C TYR A 277 5.28 23.18 3.25
N ASP A 278 4.57 24.30 3.29
CA ASP A 278 4.73 25.33 4.33
C ASP A 278 4.37 24.78 5.72
N LYS A 279 3.38 23.89 5.83
CA LYS A 279 3.01 23.23 7.10
C LYS A 279 4.17 22.43 7.74
N HIS A 280 5.13 21.97 6.93
CA HIS A 280 6.33 21.26 7.36
C HIS A 280 7.59 22.14 7.36
N GLY A 281 7.45 23.46 7.15
CA GLY A 281 8.58 24.38 7.08
C GLY A 281 9.46 24.19 5.83
N ILE A 282 8.97 23.48 4.81
CA ILE A 282 9.70 23.17 3.60
C ILE A 282 9.49 24.30 2.58
N LYS A 283 10.58 24.97 2.17
CA LYS A 283 10.49 26.05 1.19
C LYS A 283 10.08 25.52 -0.19
N VAL A 284 9.01 26.05 -0.77
CA VAL A 284 8.51 25.69 -2.12
C VAL A 284 9.60 25.78 -3.19
N ALA A 285 10.53 26.74 -3.04
CA ALA A 285 11.68 26.87 -3.97
C ALA A 285 12.59 25.63 -3.99
N PHE A 286 12.68 24.91 -2.87
CA PHE A 286 13.40 23.64 -2.81
C PHE A 286 12.62 22.54 -3.53
N CYS A 287 11.31 22.45 -3.30
CA CYS A 287 10.45 21.41 -3.87
C CYS A 287 10.40 21.43 -5.40
N ARG A 288 10.60 22.61 -6.02
CA ARG A 288 10.74 22.72 -7.49
C ARG A 288 11.96 21.97 -8.06
N LYS A 289 12.89 21.55 -7.20
CA LYS A 289 14.07 20.76 -7.57
C LYS A 289 13.83 19.26 -7.51
N LEU A 290 12.74 18.85 -6.85
CA LEU A 290 12.36 17.46 -6.68
C LEU A 290 11.51 17.01 -7.86
N ASP A 291 11.71 15.77 -8.29
CA ASP A 291 10.77 15.10 -9.17
C ASP A 291 9.45 14.81 -8.46
N ARG A 292 8.45 14.45 -9.22
CA ARG A 292 7.10 14.21 -8.69
C ARG A 292 7.05 13.10 -7.65
N PHE A 293 7.78 12.02 -7.88
CA PHE A 293 7.86 10.89 -6.95
C PHE A 293 8.45 11.33 -5.61
N SER A 294 9.58 12.05 -5.64
CA SER A 294 10.23 12.58 -4.43
C SER A 294 9.33 13.57 -3.68
N GLN A 295 8.56 14.40 -4.39
CA GLN A 295 7.62 15.34 -3.76
C GLN A 295 6.52 14.61 -2.99
N LEU A 296 5.88 13.62 -3.61
CA LEU A 296 4.82 12.81 -2.98
C LEU A 296 5.35 12.11 -1.73
N GLN A 297 6.50 11.49 -1.84
CA GLN A 297 7.10 10.75 -0.75
C GLN A 297 7.51 11.65 0.41
N LEU A 298 8.16 12.78 0.13
CA LEU A 298 8.58 13.73 1.15
C LEU A 298 7.37 14.20 1.97
N LEU A 299 6.33 14.69 1.32
CA LEU A 299 5.15 15.20 2.02
C LEU A 299 4.41 14.11 2.78
N SER A 300 4.25 12.93 2.19
CA SER A 300 3.58 11.82 2.86
C SER A 300 4.38 11.35 4.08
N GLY A 301 5.70 11.29 3.99
CA GLY A 301 6.57 10.95 5.12
C GLY A 301 6.50 11.98 6.24
N MET A 302 6.56 13.27 5.90
CA MET A 302 6.44 14.35 6.90
C MET A 302 5.06 14.39 7.56
N ASP A 303 3.98 14.14 6.80
CA ASP A 303 2.64 14.03 7.35
C ASP A 303 2.50 12.84 8.32
N ALA A 304 3.09 11.69 7.97
CA ALA A 304 3.05 10.51 8.84
C ALA A 304 3.85 10.71 10.13
N LEU A 305 5.01 11.35 10.05
CA LEU A 305 5.79 11.73 11.24
C LEU A 305 5.04 12.71 12.13
N ALA A 306 4.37 13.70 11.53
CA ALA A 306 3.56 14.66 12.25
C ALA A 306 2.33 14.01 12.92
N ASP A 307 1.67 13.07 12.25
CA ASP A 307 0.55 12.30 12.82
C ASP A 307 1.01 11.39 13.98
N ALA A 308 2.23 10.85 13.90
CA ALA A 308 2.86 10.07 14.96
C ALA A 308 3.39 10.91 16.13
N ASP A 309 3.47 12.23 15.98
CA ASP A 309 4.17 13.16 16.90
C ASP A 309 5.64 12.78 17.11
N ILE A 310 6.30 12.31 16.03
CA ILE A 310 7.72 11.97 16.03
C ILE A 310 8.53 13.12 15.45
N LYS A 311 9.56 13.54 16.17
CA LYS A 311 10.61 14.46 15.69
C LYS A 311 11.92 13.69 15.63
N ILE A 312 12.58 13.77 14.50
CA ILE A 312 13.91 13.20 14.32
C ILE A 312 14.93 14.22 14.86
N ASP A 313 15.79 13.76 15.74
CA ASP A 313 16.86 14.56 16.35
C ASP A 313 18.13 13.71 16.57
N LYS A 314 19.15 14.28 17.20
CA LYS A 314 20.43 13.59 17.41
C LYS A 314 20.35 12.37 18.32
N ASP A 315 19.31 12.26 19.13
CA ASP A 315 19.16 11.14 20.08
C ASP A 315 18.52 9.93 19.43
N ASN A 316 17.74 10.13 18.34
CA ASN A 316 17.00 9.08 17.66
C ASN A 316 17.32 8.93 16.16
N GLU A 317 18.13 9.82 15.55
CA GLU A 317 18.43 9.77 14.09
C GLU A 317 19.00 8.43 13.63
N TYR A 318 19.83 7.77 14.45
CA TYR A 318 20.40 6.45 14.13
C TYR A 318 19.48 5.27 14.48
N LYS A 319 18.35 5.53 15.15
CA LYS A 319 17.35 4.50 15.51
C LYS A 319 16.12 4.56 14.60
N THR A 320 16.05 5.55 13.71
CA THR A 320 14.95 5.73 12.78
C THR A 320 15.35 5.27 11.38
N GLY A 321 14.58 4.35 10.81
CA GLY A 321 14.81 3.82 9.48
C GLY A 321 13.72 4.22 8.49
N ILE A 322 14.07 4.26 7.21
CA ILE A 322 13.14 4.54 6.11
C ILE A 322 13.11 3.33 5.18
N VAL A 323 11.92 2.76 4.97
CA VAL A 323 11.68 1.67 4.02
C VAL A 323 10.63 2.11 3.01
N ILE A 324 10.97 2.08 1.73
CA ILE A 324 10.14 2.61 0.65
C ILE A 324 9.96 1.56 -0.43
N GLY A 325 8.71 1.39 -0.86
CA GLY A 325 8.37 0.60 -2.04
C GLY A 325 7.94 1.52 -3.20
N THR A 326 8.40 1.20 -4.39
CA THR A 326 7.96 1.85 -5.62
C THR A 326 8.07 0.88 -6.79
N ALA A 327 7.19 1.02 -7.79
CA ALA A 327 7.30 0.24 -9.03
C ALA A 327 8.31 0.88 -9.98
N ASP A 328 8.13 2.15 -10.28
CA ASP A 328 8.87 2.85 -11.34
C ASP A 328 9.85 3.90 -10.78
N GLY A 329 9.68 4.29 -9.52
CA GLY A 329 10.47 5.36 -8.93
C GLY A 329 10.39 6.66 -9.74
N PRO A 330 11.52 7.34 -9.96
CA PRO A 330 11.60 8.60 -10.70
C PRO A 330 11.68 8.38 -12.22
N MET A 331 10.90 7.46 -12.79
CA MET A 331 11.02 7.04 -14.19
C MET A 331 10.86 8.20 -15.19
N THR A 332 10.00 9.17 -14.89
CA THR A 332 9.84 10.36 -15.75
C THR A 332 11.15 11.14 -15.86
N GLU A 333 11.84 11.35 -14.74
CA GLU A 333 13.15 12.01 -14.72
C GLU A 333 14.22 11.19 -15.43
N ILE A 334 14.19 9.86 -15.25
CA ILE A 334 15.12 8.95 -15.94
C ILE A 334 14.94 9.08 -17.45
N VAL A 335 13.71 8.99 -17.94
CA VAL A 335 13.38 9.08 -19.37
C VAL A 335 13.75 10.45 -19.94
N ASP A 336 13.43 11.52 -19.24
CA ASP A 336 13.76 12.89 -19.70
C ASP A 336 15.26 13.15 -19.68
N PHE A 337 15.96 12.66 -18.67
CA PHE A 337 17.42 12.74 -18.61
C PHE A 337 18.05 11.97 -19.78
N GLN A 338 17.62 10.74 -20.05
CA GLN A 338 18.09 9.92 -21.16
C GLN A 338 17.78 10.55 -22.52
N LYS A 339 16.56 11.06 -22.74
CA LYS A 339 16.21 11.78 -23.97
C LYS A 339 17.12 12.97 -24.20
N LYS A 340 17.39 13.76 -23.17
CA LYS A 340 18.31 14.91 -23.26
C LYS A 340 19.72 14.45 -23.56
N ALA A 341 20.21 13.38 -22.93
CA ALA A 341 21.55 12.83 -23.19
C ALA A 341 21.66 12.29 -24.61
N ILE A 342 20.65 11.61 -25.15
CA ILE A 342 20.67 11.11 -26.54
C ILE A 342 20.61 12.24 -27.56
N THR A 343 19.77 13.27 -27.33
CA THR A 343 19.53 14.34 -28.32
C THR A 343 20.57 15.45 -28.30
N ARG A 344 21.22 15.68 -27.16
CA ARG A 344 22.15 16.80 -26.95
C ARG A 344 23.59 16.36 -26.69
N GLY A 345 23.82 15.05 -26.52
CA GLY A 345 25.09 14.45 -26.13
C GLY A 345 25.17 14.20 -24.62
N THR A 346 25.85 13.11 -24.26
CA THR A 346 25.97 12.64 -22.87
C THR A 346 26.66 13.66 -21.96
N GLU A 347 27.55 14.48 -22.50
CA GLU A 347 28.27 15.57 -21.83
C GLU A 347 27.36 16.77 -21.46
N LYS A 348 26.14 16.82 -22.00
CA LYS A 348 25.12 17.84 -21.67
C LYS A 348 24.06 17.36 -20.72
N GLY A 349 24.32 16.27 -20.04
CA GLY A 349 23.50 15.80 -18.93
C GLY A 349 23.38 16.86 -17.83
N SER A 350 22.19 17.06 -17.29
CA SER A 350 21.98 18.02 -16.22
C SER A 350 22.43 17.44 -14.89
N ALA A 351 23.50 17.99 -14.30
CA ALA A 351 23.93 17.66 -12.94
C ALA A 351 22.83 17.94 -11.90
N PHE A 352 21.88 18.80 -12.26
CA PHE A 352 20.72 19.13 -11.44
C PHE A 352 19.62 18.05 -11.48
N SER A 353 19.35 17.45 -12.66
CA SER A 353 18.35 16.40 -12.81
C SER A 353 18.88 15.02 -12.45
N PHE A 354 20.19 14.78 -12.60
CA PHE A 354 20.78 13.47 -12.40
C PHE A 354 20.51 12.87 -11.01
N PRO A 355 20.62 13.61 -9.88
CA PRO A 355 20.31 13.07 -8.57
C PRO A 355 18.87 12.55 -8.44
N ASN A 356 17.93 13.12 -9.20
CA ASN A 356 16.53 12.70 -9.19
C ASN A 356 16.25 11.46 -10.05
N THR A 357 17.25 10.94 -10.77
CA THR A 357 17.09 9.71 -11.57
C THR A 357 17.38 8.44 -10.76
N VAL A 358 17.91 8.55 -9.55
CA VAL A 358 18.22 7.40 -8.71
C VAL A 358 17.07 7.06 -7.78
N TYR A 359 16.77 5.76 -7.63
CA TYR A 359 15.61 5.26 -6.90
C TYR A 359 15.58 5.65 -5.42
N ASN A 360 16.73 5.82 -4.79
CA ASN A 360 16.85 6.21 -3.39
C ASN A 360 16.84 7.73 -3.14
N ALA A 361 16.78 8.56 -4.18
CA ALA A 361 16.78 10.01 -4.01
C ALA A 361 15.64 10.50 -3.11
N ALA A 362 14.44 9.96 -3.32
CA ALA A 362 13.27 10.32 -2.55
C ALA A 362 13.42 10.00 -1.05
N GLY A 363 14.02 8.85 -0.71
CA GLY A 363 14.37 8.51 0.68
C GLY A 363 15.41 9.47 1.27
N GLY A 364 16.40 9.84 0.48
CA GLY A 364 17.40 10.84 0.86
C GLY A 364 16.77 12.21 1.17
N TYR A 365 15.83 12.66 0.36
CA TYR A 365 15.12 13.91 0.63
C TYR A 365 14.29 13.85 1.91
N LEU A 366 13.54 12.76 2.13
CA LEU A 366 12.81 12.59 3.37
C LEU A 366 13.75 12.62 4.57
N SER A 367 14.88 11.90 4.52
CA SER A 367 15.90 11.90 5.58
C SER A 367 16.53 13.28 5.87
N ILE A 368 16.59 14.16 4.87
CA ILE A 368 17.15 15.51 5.05
C ILE A 368 16.16 16.44 5.79
N PHE A 369 14.86 16.23 5.62
CA PHE A 369 13.82 17.12 6.13
C PHE A 369 13.12 16.59 7.38
N SER A 370 13.22 15.30 7.67
CA SER A 370 12.71 14.72 8.92
C SER A 370 13.67 14.95 10.08
#